data_d790407358f6d0e5554d65e3b6b90cad
#
_entry.id   d790407358f6d0e5554d65e3b6b90cad
#
_cell.length_a   1.000
_cell.length_b   1.000
_cell.length_c   1.000
_cell.angle_alpha   90.00
_cell.angle_beta   90.00
_cell.angle_gamma   90.00
#
_symmetry.space_group_name_H-M   'P 1'
#
loop_
_entity.id
_entity.type
_entity.pdbx_description
1 polymer ?
#
loop_
_entity_poly.entity_id
_entity_poly.type
_entity_poly.pdbx_seq_one_letter_code
_entity_poly.pdbx_strand_id
1 'polypeptide(L)'
;MGNATGFDLFLEDRSGASHEKMIQARNQLLAEAAKSPALNMVRPNGMNDEPQFQILIDDEKVQAFKLSMSDVDNIMSAAWGSMYVNDFNDRGRVKKVYIQGEPGSRISPQDFDKWYVRNSDGDMVSFASFAT
;
A
#
# COMPACT_ATOMS: atom_id res chain seq x y z
N MET A 1 23.36 -9.03 -17.87
CA MET A 1 22.19 -9.92 -17.80
C MET A 1 22.62 -11.17 -17.06
N GLY A 2 22.13 -11.40 -15.83
CA GLY A 2 22.43 -12.62 -15.09
C GLY A 2 21.71 -13.80 -15.74
N ASN A 3 22.43 -14.86 -16.05
CA ASN A 3 21.81 -16.11 -16.43
C ASN A 3 21.07 -16.66 -15.22
N ALA A 4 19.75 -16.73 -15.28
CA ALA A 4 18.97 -17.46 -14.30
C ALA A 4 19.31 -18.95 -14.47
N THR A 5 20.11 -19.48 -13.56
CA THR A 5 20.37 -20.92 -13.48
C THR A 5 19.41 -21.48 -12.45
N GLY A 6 18.61 -22.48 -12.84
CA GLY A 6 17.66 -23.10 -11.93
C GLY A 6 16.36 -23.45 -12.61
N PHE A 7 15.32 -23.63 -11.81
CA PHE A 7 13.96 -23.92 -12.29
C PHE A 7 12.96 -23.09 -11.50
N ASP A 8 11.83 -22.80 -12.11
CA ASP A 8 10.67 -22.20 -11.46
C ASP A 8 9.64 -23.29 -11.16
N LEU A 9 9.09 -23.26 -9.94
CA LEU A 9 8.02 -24.14 -9.51
C LEU A 9 6.78 -23.28 -9.22
N PHE A 10 5.63 -23.71 -9.77
CA PHE A 10 4.34 -23.12 -9.47
C PHE A 10 3.59 -24.03 -8.49
N LEU A 11 3.23 -23.48 -7.35
CA LEU A 11 2.34 -24.12 -6.37
C LEU A 11 0.93 -23.57 -6.56
N GLU A 12 0.00 -24.43 -6.99
CA GLU A 12 -1.39 -24.05 -7.25
C GLU A 12 -2.35 -24.71 -6.27
N ASP A 13 -3.28 -23.94 -5.73
CA ASP A 13 -4.41 -24.49 -4.98
C ASP A 13 -5.55 -24.84 -5.94
N ARG A 14 -5.80 -26.14 -6.12
CA ARG A 14 -6.93 -26.68 -6.88
C ARG A 14 -8.11 -27.12 -6.01
N SER A 15 -7.95 -27.03 -4.70
CA SER A 15 -8.96 -27.49 -3.73
C SER A 15 -9.87 -26.37 -3.23
N GLY A 16 -9.55 -25.11 -3.53
CA GLY A 16 -10.22 -23.95 -2.96
C GLY A 16 -9.94 -23.80 -1.46
N ALA A 17 -8.76 -24.23 -1.02
CA ALA A 17 -8.32 -24.07 0.35
C ALA A 17 -8.14 -22.59 0.69
N SER A 18 -8.06 -22.26 1.99
CA SER A 18 -7.79 -20.89 2.40
C SER A 18 -6.37 -20.47 2.03
N HIS A 19 -6.16 -19.15 1.88
CA HIS A 19 -4.85 -18.56 1.67
C HIS A 19 -3.81 -19.03 2.71
N GLU A 20 -4.21 -19.15 3.97
CA GLU A 20 -3.35 -19.64 5.05
C GLU A 20 -2.82 -21.06 4.79
N LYS A 21 -3.67 -21.96 4.27
CA LYS A 21 -3.25 -23.32 3.90
C LYS A 21 -2.27 -23.33 2.75
N MET A 22 -2.44 -22.42 1.79
CA MET A 22 -1.49 -22.26 0.69
C MET A 22 -0.13 -21.79 1.22
N ILE A 23 -0.11 -20.82 2.13
CA ILE A 23 1.11 -20.34 2.77
C ILE A 23 1.80 -21.44 3.59
N GLN A 24 1.03 -22.24 4.32
CA GLN A 24 1.56 -23.40 5.07
C GLN A 24 2.21 -24.42 4.13
N ALA A 25 1.54 -24.77 3.01
CA ALA A 25 2.09 -25.69 2.02
C ALA A 25 3.37 -25.13 1.38
N ARG A 26 3.39 -23.83 1.03
CA ARG A 26 4.60 -23.16 0.54
C ARG A 26 5.75 -23.27 1.54
N ASN A 27 5.50 -22.95 2.79
CA ASN A 27 6.52 -22.96 3.84
C ASN A 27 7.05 -24.38 4.10
N GLN A 28 6.18 -25.39 4.05
CA GLN A 28 6.58 -26.78 4.14
C GLN A 28 7.46 -27.19 2.96
N LEU A 29 7.09 -26.83 1.73
CA LEU A 29 7.90 -27.07 0.54
C LEU A 29 9.30 -26.45 0.67
N LEU A 30 9.38 -25.20 1.11
CA LEU A 30 10.66 -24.51 1.31
C LEU A 30 11.52 -25.17 2.39
N ALA A 31 10.90 -25.62 3.48
CA ALA A 31 11.59 -26.34 4.55
C ALA A 31 12.16 -27.68 4.09
N GLU A 32 11.42 -28.44 3.27
CA GLU A 32 11.91 -29.69 2.70
C GLU A 32 12.99 -29.44 1.64
N ALA A 33 12.81 -28.42 0.80
CA ALA A 33 13.81 -28.04 -0.20
C ALA A 33 15.16 -27.65 0.45
N ALA A 34 15.13 -26.98 1.60
CA ALA A 34 16.33 -26.59 2.33
C ALA A 34 17.14 -27.78 2.89
N LYS A 35 16.52 -28.95 3.06
CA LYS A 35 17.18 -30.18 3.49
C LYS A 35 17.85 -30.94 2.35
N SER A 36 17.52 -30.61 1.11
CA SER A 36 18.01 -31.32 -0.08
C SER A 36 19.41 -30.85 -0.46
N PRO A 37 20.41 -31.72 -0.54
CA PRO A 37 21.75 -31.32 -1.00
C PRO A 37 21.81 -30.99 -2.50
N ALA A 38 20.78 -31.34 -3.25
CA ALA A 38 20.67 -31.07 -4.68
C ALA A 38 20.09 -29.68 -5.00
N LEU A 39 19.53 -28.99 -3.99
CA LEU A 39 18.88 -27.70 -4.17
C LEU A 39 19.63 -26.63 -3.40
N ASN A 40 19.80 -25.47 -4.02
CA ASN A 40 20.46 -24.33 -3.41
C ASN A 40 19.62 -23.07 -3.66
N MET A 41 19.48 -22.23 -2.63
CA MET A 41 18.80 -20.93 -2.72
C MET A 41 17.36 -20.98 -3.20
N VAL A 42 16.59 -22.00 -2.79
CA VAL A 42 15.14 -22.05 -3.07
C VAL A 42 14.44 -20.95 -2.28
N ARG A 43 13.73 -20.08 -2.97
CA ARG A 43 13.05 -18.92 -2.38
C ARG A 43 11.70 -18.69 -3.02
N PRO A 44 10.72 -18.14 -2.30
CA PRO A 44 9.47 -17.71 -2.92
C PRO A 44 9.71 -16.52 -3.85
N ASN A 45 8.97 -16.46 -4.95
CA ASN A 45 9.06 -15.36 -5.92
C ASN A 45 8.03 -14.25 -5.62
N GLY A 46 7.17 -14.43 -4.62
CA GLY A 46 6.21 -13.44 -4.15
C GLY A 46 6.69 -12.69 -2.90
N MET A 47 6.06 -11.56 -2.63
CA MET A 47 6.22 -10.86 -1.36
C MET A 47 5.56 -11.65 -0.22
N ASN A 48 6.05 -11.47 0.99
CA ASN A 48 5.37 -12.01 2.16
C ASN A 48 4.06 -11.24 2.41
N ASP A 49 3.12 -11.93 3.05
CA ASP A 49 1.90 -11.28 3.49
C ASP A 49 2.23 -10.23 4.55
N GLU A 50 1.70 -9.04 4.35
CA GLU A 50 1.82 -7.95 5.30
C GLU A 50 0.41 -7.51 5.71
N PRO A 51 0.21 -7.13 6.98
CA PRO A 51 -1.05 -6.55 7.42
C PRO A 51 -1.36 -5.29 6.60
N GLN A 52 -2.57 -5.22 6.06
CA GLN A 52 -3.05 -4.06 5.32
C GLN A 52 -4.30 -3.52 6.01
N PHE A 53 -4.42 -2.21 6.03
CA PHE A 53 -5.63 -1.54 6.47
C PHE A 53 -6.43 -1.12 5.26
N GLN A 54 -7.70 -1.44 5.25
CA GLN A 54 -8.65 -0.96 4.27
C GLN A 54 -9.35 0.28 4.83
N ILE A 55 -9.27 1.37 4.11
CA ILE A 55 -9.98 2.59 4.45
C ILE A 55 -11.35 2.53 3.80
N LEU A 56 -12.39 2.65 4.60
CA LEU A 56 -13.77 2.73 4.13
C LEU A 56 -14.23 4.18 4.23
N ILE A 57 -14.57 4.78 3.10
CA ILE A 57 -15.10 6.14 3.01
C ILE A 57 -16.64 6.03 2.92
N ASP A 58 -17.31 6.80 3.76
CA ASP A 58 -18.76 6.90 3.81
C ASP A 58 -19.23 8.04 2.88
N ASP A 59 -19.67 7.68 1.69
CA ASP A 59 -20.10 8.63 0.66
C ASP A 59 -21.26 9.51 1.11
N GLU A 60 -22.16 9.00 1.94
CA GLU A 60 -23.29 9.78 2.47
C GLU A 60 -22.78 10.88 3.40
N LYS A 61 -21.81 10.57 4.24
CA LYS A 61 -21.17 11.57 5.12
C LYS A 61 -20.34 12.57 4.33
N VAL A 62 -19.61 12.12 3.30
CA VAL A 62 -18.85 13.02 2.41
C VAL A 62 -19.78 14.07 1.80
N GLN A 63 -20.97 13.65 1.31
CA GLN A 63 -21.96 14.56 0.78
C GLN A 63 -22.59 15.44 1.86
N ALA A 64 -22.92 14.88 3.02
CA ALA A 64 -23.53 15.62 4.14
C ALA A 64 -22.59 16.74 4.66
N PHE A 65 -21.29 16.47 4.68
CA PHE A 65 -20.26 17.48 5.01
C PHE A 65 -19.90 18.41 3.86
N LYS A 66 -20.54 18.27 2.69
CA LYS A 66 -20.28 19.06 1.47
C LYS A 66 -18.84 18.97 1.00
N LEU A 67 -18.23 17.79 1.14
CA LEU A 67 -16.88 17.50 0.67
C LEU A 67 -16.91 17.07 -0.81
N SER A 68 -15.84 17.36 -1.51
CA SER A 68 -15.56 16.81 -2.84
C SER A 68 -14.74 15.52 -2.71
N MET A 69 -15.17 14.42 -3.35
CA MET A 69 -14.37 13.19 -3.41
C MET A 69 -12.98 13.44 -4.01
N SER A 70 -12.89 14.31 -5.01
CA SER A 70 -11.60 14.70 -5.60
C SER A 70 -10.66 15.32 -4.56
N ASP A 71 -11.17 16.14 -3.66
CA ASP A 71 -10.34 16.76 -2.61
C ASP A 71 -9.96 15.73 -1.54
N VAL A 72 -10.86 14.81 -1.20
CA VAL A 72 -10.58 13.66 -0.32
C VAL A 72 -9.43 12.83 -0.90
N ASP A 73 -9.52 12.44 -2.19
CA ASP A 73 -8.51 11.64 -2.89
C ASP A 73 -7.16 12.38 -2.99
N ASN A 74 -7.18 13.67 -3.26
CA ASN A 74 -5.97 14.50 -3.33
C ASN A 74 -5.26 14.58 -1.99
N ILE A 75 -5.99 14.79 -0.91
CA ILE A 75 -5.41 14.83 0.44
C ILE A 75 -4.87 13.44 0.84
N MET A 76 -5.61 12.37 0.57
CA MET A 76 -5.13 11.01 0.83
C MET A 76 -3.85 10.70 0.05
N SER A 77 -3.81 11.05 -1.23
CA SER A 77 -2.62 10.87 -2.06
C SER A 77 -1.44 11.67 -1.53
N ALA A 78 -1.65 12.92 -1.15
CA ALA A 78 -0.61 13.77 -0.56
C ALA A 78 -0.15 13.25 0.80
N ALA A 79 -1.07 12.75 1.65
CA ALA A 79 -0.74 12.28 2.98
C ALA A 79 0.05 10.97 2.96
N TRP A 80 -0.48 9.93 2.28
CA TRP A 80 0.05 8.58 2.33
C TRP A 80 0.82 8.15 1.08
N GLY A 81 0.41 8.63 -0.12
CA GLY A 81 0.95 8.18 -1.40
C GLY A 81 2.12 8.98 -1.95
N SER A 82 2.24 10.22 -1.60
CA SER A 82 2.98 11.29 -2.28
C SER A 82 2.28 11.84 -3.51
N MET A 83 2.22 13.15 -3.62
CA MET A 83 1.63 13.85 -4.76
C MET A 83 2.71 14.64 -5.49
N TYR A 84 2.80 14.42 -6.82
CA TYR A 84 3.65 15.22 -7.67
C TYR A 84 3.07 16.63 -7.82
N VAL A 85 3.89 17.64 -7.59
CA VAL A 85 3.48 19.05 -7.66
C VAL A 85 3.95 19.71 -8.94
N ASN A 86 5.25 19.65 -9.22
CA ASN A 86 5.86 20.27 -10.41
C ASN A 86 7.32 19.83 -10.56
N ASP A 87 7.93 20.27 -11.66
CA ASP A 87 9.36 20.13 -11.89
C ASP A 87 10.08 21.46 -11.62
N PHE A 88 11.35 21.38 -11.23
CA PHE A 88 12.23 22.54 -11.22
C PHE A 88 13.57 22.20 -11.84
N ASN A 89 14.25 23.20 -12.39
CA ASN A 89 15.57 23.04 -12.98
C ASN A 89 16.66 23.39 -11.96
N ASP A 90 17.49 22.41 -11.63
CA ASP A 90 18.66 22.59 -10.78
C ASP A 90 19.93 22.20 -11.53
N ARG A 91 20.80 23.17 -11.82
CA ARG A 91 22.09 22.99 -12.49
C ARG A 91 21.98 22.21 -13.82
N GLY A 92 20.97 22.55 -14.62
CA GLY A 92 20.72 21.93 -15.91
C GLY A 92 20.07 20.54 -15.87
N ARG A 93 19.60 20.11 -14.70
CA ARG A 93 18.84 18.87 -14.52
C ARG A 93 17.44 19.18 -14.05
N VAL A 94 16.44 18.57 -14.70
CA VAL A 94 15.05 18.62 -14.25
C VAL A 94 14.86 17.69 -13.07
N LYS A 95 14.39 18.24 -11.95
CA LYS A 95 14.05 17.50 -10.73
C LYS A 95 12.57 17.64 -10.44
N LYS A 96 11.96 16.54 -10.03
CA LYS A 96 10.54 16.47 -9.66
C LYS A 96 10.34 16.82 -8.20
N VAL A 97 9.30 17.61 -7.92
CA VAL A 97 8.88 17.95 -6.57
C VAL A 97 7.68 17.10 -6.20
N TYR A 98 7.79 16.42 -5.07
CA TYR A 98 6.69 15.67 -4.46
C TYR A 98 6.42 16.21 -3.07
N ILE A 99 5.14 16.22 -2.68
CA ILE A 99 4.73 16.46 -1.30
C ILE A 99 4.18 15.15 -0.72
N GLN A 100 4.44 14.95 0.55
CA GLN A 100 3.95 13.80 1.31
C GLN A 100 3.82 14.17 2.78
N GLY A 101 2.88 13.54 3.48
CA GLY A 101 2.78 13.67 4.93
C GLY A 101 4.05 13.17 5.62
N GLU A 102 4.43 13.81 6.73
CA GLU A 102 5.53 13.32 7.56
C GLU A 102 5.23 11.93 8.14
N PRO A 103 6.23 11.07 8.32
CA PRO A 103 6.02 9.72 8.87
C PRO A 103 5.17 9.69 10.15
N GLY A 104 5.42 10.61 11.10
CA GLY A 104 4.69 10.68 12.36
C GLY A 104 3.19 11.04 12.26
N SER A 105 2.72 11.38 11.06
CA SER A 105 1.31 11.69 10.79
C SER A 105 0.61 10.69 9.85
N ARG A 106 1.26 9.56 9.52
CA ARG A 106 0.74 8.56 8.58
C ARG A 106 1.15 7.11 8.86
N ILE A 107 1.68 6.81 10.05
CA ILE A 107 2.17 5.47 10.40
C ILE A 107 1.03 4.56 10.88
N SER A 108 0.04 5.11 11.54
CA SER A 108 -1.03 4.35 12.18
C SER A 108 -2.41 4.74 11.68
N PRO A 109 -3.42 3.86 11.79
CA PRO A 109 -4.80 4.20 11.43
C PRO A 109 -5.33 5.42 12.19
N GLN A 110 -4.90 5.62 13.44
CA GLN A 110 -5.30 6.77 14.27
C GLN A 110 -4.78 8.11 13.71
N ASP A 111 -3.81 8.08 12.82
CA ASP A 111 -3.30 9.30 12.20
C ASP A 111 -4.31 9.97 11.26
N PHE A 112 -5.39 9.26 10.89
CA PHE A 112 -6.51 9.85 10.16
C PHE A 112 -7.12 11.06 10.87
N ASP A 113 -7.14 11.07 12.19
CA ASP A 113 -7.65 12.19 13.00
C ASP A 113 -6.86 13.50 12.79
N LYS A 114 -5.64 13.40 12.29
CA LYS A 114 -4.73 14.56 12.09
C LYS A 114 -4.93 15.23 10.74
N TRP A 115 -5.69 14.60 9.83
CA TRP A 115 -5.87 15.09 8.47
C TRP A 115 -7.27 15.63 8.26
N TYR A 116 -7.35 16.70 7.47
CA TYR A 116 -8.58 17.44 7.24
C TYR A 116 -8.75 17.73 5.75
N VAL A 117 -10.01 17.75 5.31
CA VAL A 117 -10.40 18.19 3.97
C VAL A 117 -11.26 19.45 4.11
N ARG A 118 -11.05 20.42 3.24
CA ARG A 118 -11.85 21.64 3.22
C ARG A 118 -13.15 21.40 2.47
N ASN A 119 -14.28 21.75 3.08
CA ASN A 119 -15.59 21.65 2.43
C ASN A 119 -15.90 22.89 1.56
N SER A 120 -17.03 22.87 0.86
CA SER A 120 -17.46 24.00 0.01
C SER A 120 -17.81 25.27 0.79
N ASP A 121 -18.08 25.17 2.07
CA ASP A 121 -18.34 26.33 2.95
C ASP A 121 -17.04 26.92 3.53
N GLY A 122 -15.90 26.28 3.29
CA GLY A 122 -14.59 26.69 3.77
C GLY A 122 -14.14 26.10 5.09
N ASP A 123 -14.97 25.24 5.70
CA ASP A 123 -14.67 24.57 6.95
C ASP A 123 -13.76 23.36 6.76
N MET A 124 -12.96 23.05 7.79
CA MET A 124 -12.08 21.90 7.81
C MET A 124 -12.76 20.71 8.49
N VAL A 125 -12.95 19.63 7.74
CA VAL A 125 -13.59 18.39 8.21
C VAL A 125 -12.53 17.31 8.35
N SER A 126 -12.45 16.69 9.55
CA SER A 126 -11.50 15.60 9.83
C SER A 126 -11.89 14.34 9.06
N PHE A 127 -10.89 13.59 8.56
CA PHE A 127 -11.09 12.27 7.95
C PHE A 127 -11.83 11.29 8.87
N ALA A 128 -11.57 11.31 10.17
CA ALA A 128 -12.27 10.48 11.14
C ALA A 128 -13.80 10.70 11.19
N SER A 129 -14.28 11.81 10.63
CA SER A 129 -15.72 12.09 10.58
C SER A 129 -16.45 11.28 9.50
N PHE A 130 -15.76 10.85 8.45
CA PHE A 130 -16.35 10.18 7.28
C PHE A 130 -15.58 8.95 6.77
N ALA A 131 -14.44 8.61 7.37
CA ALA A 131 -13.65 7.44 7.03
C ALA A 131 -13.37 6.55 8.24
N THR A 132 -13.30 5.24 8.04
CA THR A 132 -12.98 4.23 9.08
C THR A 132 -12.00 3.18 8.57
#